data_8541b645acbd9474e80b54b27349fa5c
#
_entry.id   8541b645acbd9474e80b54b27349fa5c
#
_cell.length_a   1.000
_cell.length_b   1.000
_cell.length_c   1.000
_cell.angle_alpha   90.00
_cell.angle_beta   90.00
_cell.angle_gamma   90.00
#
_symmetry.space_group_name_H-M   'P 1'
#
loop_
_entity.id
_entity.type
_entity.pdbx_description
1 polymer ?
#
loop_
_entity_poly.entity_id
_entity_poly.type
_entity_poly.pdbx_seq_one_letter_code
_entity_poly.pdbx_strand_id
1 'polypeptide(L)'
;PGSLDDTDALRAIEIAGGTAVPLWHSEKSLNSVDAVVLPGGFSYGDYLRCGAISRFSPIMENLIDAAKGGLPVLGICNGFQILCESHLLPGALTRNNHLHFICRDQKLKIENNSSAWTLDFESGEEIVVPLKNGEGCFVAEKKVLDVLEAENRIIARYVDVNPNGSRRDIAGITNAAGNIVGLMPHPEHAVEALTGPTTDGLGFFTSILKSLVNNGRVSA
;
A
#
# COMPACT_ATOMS: atom_id res chain seq x y z
N PRO A 1 -8.99 9.21 -9.70
CA PRO A 1 -8.67 9.42 -11.12
C PRO A 1 -7.17 9.23 -11.38
N GLY A 2 -6.83 8.77 -12.59
CA GLY A 2 -5.43 8.50 -12.97
C GLY A 2 -4.87 7.19 -12.40
N SER A 3 -5.71 6.33 -11.84
CA SER A 3 -5.33 4.96 -11.53
C SER A 3 -4.97 4.22 -12.84
N LEU A 4 -3.91 3.42 -12.79
CA LEU A 4 -3.48 2.57 -13.89
C LEU A 4 -3.49 1.09 -13.49
N ASP A 5 -3.49 0.81 -12.19
CA ASP A 5 -3.38 -0.54 -11.63
C ASP A 5 -4.67 -0.97 -10.90
N ASP A 6 -5.78 -0.28 -11.15
CA ASP A 6 -7.08 -0.58 -10.53
C ASP A 6 -7.61 -1.96 -10.94
N THR A 7 -7.49 -2.31 -12.22
CA THR A 7 -7.88 -3.62 -12.74
C THR A 7 -7.04 -4.75 -12.14
N ASP A 8 -5.73 -4.53 -11.98
CA ASP A 8 -4.82 -5.51 -11.37
C ASP A 8 -5.11 -5.68 -9.86
N ALA A 9 -5.43 -4.58 -9.17
CA ALA A 9 -5.85 -4.64 -7.76
C ALA A 9 -7.17 -5.40 -7.58
N LEU A 10 -8.19 -5.17 -8.43
CA LEU A 10 -9.44 -5.92 -8.43
C LEU A 10 -9.18 -7.41 -8.66
N ARG A 11 -8.36 -7.74 -9.66
CA ARG A 11 -7.97 -9.11 -9.97
C ARG A 11 -7.23 -9.79 -8.81
N ALA A 12 -6.33 -9.09 -8.14
CA ALA A 12 -5.60 -9.62 -6.99
C ALA A 12 -6.54 -10.00 -5.84
N ILE A 13 -7.57 -9.16 -5.59
CA ILE A 13 -8.61 -9.45 -4.59
C ILE A 13 -9.39 -10.73 -4.97
N GLU A 14 -9.77 -10.88 -6.24
CA GLU A 14 -10.51 -12.06 -6.74
C GLU A 14 -9.67 -13.34 -6.68
N ILE A 15 -8.39 -13.27 -7.06
CA ILE A 15 -7.45 -14.41 -6.96
C ILE A 15 -7.27 -14.84 -5.49
N ALA A 16 -7.24 -13.89 -4.56
CA ALA A 16 -7.18 -14.20 -3.13
C ALA A 16 -8.47 -14.82 -2.57
N GLY A 17 -9.58 -14.77 -3.31
CA GLY A 17 -10.89 -15.31 -2.90
C GLY A 17 -11.86 -14.26 -2.34
N GLY A 18 -11.54 -12.97 -2.44
CA GLY A 18 -12.43 -11.88 -2.09
C GLY A 18 -13.39 -11.50 -3.22
N THR A 19 -14.39 -10.68 -2.90
CA THR A 19 -15.28 -10.06 -3.90
C THR A 19 -14.81 -8.64 -4.19
N ALA A 20 -14.32 -8.40 -5.39
CA ALA A 20 -13.81 -7.10 -5.79
C ALA A 20 -14.97 -6.15 -6.18
N VAL A 21 -15.01 -4.95 -5.59
CA VAL A 21 -16.00 -3.92 -5.85
C VAL A 21 -15.29 -2.63 -6.28
N PRO A 22 -15.42 -2.18 -7.55
CA PRO A 22 -14.82 -0.93 -7.96
C PRO A 22 -15.52 0.26 -7.29
N LEU A 23 -14.74 1.16 -6.72
CA LEU A 23 -15.21 2.41 -6.12
C LEU A 23 -14.76 3.59 -6.96
N TRP A 24 -15.69 4.40 -7.42
CA TRP A 24 -15.37 5.55 -8.26
C TRP A 24 -15.07 6.80 -7.42
N HIS A 25 -13.99 7.49 -7.73
CA HIS A 25 -13.47 8.59 -6.93
C HIS A 25 -14.44 9.77 -6.71
N SER A 26 -15.41 9.98 -7.61
CA SER A 26 -16.41 11.06 -7.50
C SER A 26 -17.64 10.66 -6.68
N GLU A 27 -17.78 9.39 -6.33
CA GLU A 27 -18.86 8.91 -5.44
C GLU A 27 -18.43 9.16 -3.98
N LYS A 28 -19.42 9.19 -3.10
CA LYS A 28 -19.17 9.27 -1.65
C LYS A 28 -19.30 7.94 -0.94
N SER A 29 -20.11 7.03 -1.50
CA SER A 29 -20.35 5.72 -0.89
C SER A 29 -19.12 4.82 -0.96
N LEU A 30 -18.81 4.15 0.15
CA LEU A 30 -17.87 3.03 0.20
C LEU A 30 -18.57 1.68 -0.05
N ASN A 31 -19.85 1.66 -0.43
CA ASN A 31 -20.63 0.46 -0.76
C ASN A 31 -20.56 -0.65 0.30
N SER A 32 -20.36 -0.28 1.57
CA SER A 32 -20.25 -1.21 2.71
C SER A 32 -19.17 -2.29 2.53
N VAL A 33 -18.07 -1.98 1.84
CA VAL A 33 -16.93 -2.91 1.69
C VAL A 33 -16.22 -3.12 3.03
N ASP A 34 -15.62 -4.29 3.20
CA ASP A 34 -14.92 -4.69 4.42
C ASP A 34 -13.46 -4.20 4.46
N ALA A 35 -12.89 -3.89 3.31
CA ALA A 35 -11.54 -3.33 3.16
C ALA A 35 -11.44 -2.50 1.87
N VAL A 36 -10.44 -1.62 1.76
CA VAL A 36 -10.22 -0.79 0.58
C VAL A 36 -8.77 -0.88 0.11
N VAL A 37 -8.56 -0.99 -1.21
CA VAL A 37 -7.27 -0.82 -1.85
C VAL A 37 -7.28 0.49 -2.63
N LEU A 38 -6.30 1.37 -2.36
CA LEU A 38 -5.97 2.53 -3.19
C LEU A 38 -4.87 2.10 -4.16
N PRO A 39 -5.18 1.92 -5.46
CA PRO A 39 -4.23 1.36 -6.41
C PRO A 39 -3.15 2.35 -6.83
N GLY A 40 -2.16 1.84 -7.57
CA GLY A 40 -1.13 2.63 -8.22
C GLY A 40 -1.64 3.44 -9.41
N GLY A 41 -0.84 4.41 -9.85
CA GLY A 41 -1.13 5.28 -10.99
C GLY A 41 -0.52 6.66 -10.84
N PHE A 42 -1.10 7.63 -11.55
CA PHE A 42 -0.69 9.03 -11.55
C PHE A 42 -1.91 9.92 -11.31
N SER A 43 -2.34 10.00 -10.06
CA SER A 43 -3.53 10.76 -9.66
C SER A 43 -3.49 12.18 -10.17
N TYR A 44 -4.48 12.57 -10.96
CA TYR A 44 -4.58 13.90 -11.57
C TYR A 44 -3.32 14.30 -12.35
N GLY A 45 -2.57 13.32 -12.93
CA GLY A 45 -1.36 13.57 -13.70
C GLY A 45 -0.17 14.05 -12.89
N ASP A 46 -0.23 13.94 -11.55
CA ASP A 46 0.83 14.36 -10.62
C ASP A 46 1.32 15.81 -10.80
N TYR A 47 0.39 16.70 -11.17
CA TYR A 47 0.71 18.12 -11.42
C TYR A 47 1.21 18.91 -10.20
N LEU A 48 0.94 18.41 -9.00
CA LEU A 48 1.49 18.94 -7.75
C LEU A 48 2.44 17.91 -7.15
N ARG A 49 2.26 17.59 -5.86
CA ARG A 49 2.83 16.37 -5.29
C ARG A 49 1.93 15.18 -5.63
N CYS A 50 2.54 14.03 -5.87
CA CYS A 50 1.81 12.80 -6.12
C CYS A 50 0.79 12.54 -5.02
N GLY A 51 -0.44 12.29 -5.40
CA GLY A 51 -1.54 12.05 -4.47
C GLY A 51 -2.15 13.28 -3.80
N ALA A 52 -1.53 14.46 -3.88
CA ALA A 52 -1.97 15.65 -3.14
C ALA A 52 -3.37 16.13 -3.51
N ILE A 53 -3.75 16.04 -4.79
CA ILE A 53 -5.09 16.44 -5.24
C ILE A 53 -6.11 15.35 -4.94
N SER A 54 -5.72 14.08 -4.99
CA SER A 54 -6.62 12.93 -4.77
C SER A 54 -7.29 12.95 -3.41
N ARG A 55 -6.62 13.49 -2.37
CA ARG A 55 -7.21 13.60 -1.02
C ARG A 55 -8.50 14.42 -0.99
N PHE A 56 -8.76 15.25 -2.00
CA PHE A 56 -9.97 16.07 -2.13
C PHE A 56 -11.06 15.40 -2.97
N SER A 57 -10.83 14.19 -3.48
CA SER A 57 -11.89 13.43 -4.16
C SER A 57 -13.04 13.13 -3.20
N PRO A 58 -14.29 13.20 -3.65
CA PRO A 58 -15.47 13.04 -2.80
C PRO A 58 -15.46 11.78 -1.93
N ILE A 59 -14.95 10.66 -2.44
CA ILE A 59 -14.86 9.40 -1.70
C ILE A 59 -13.86 9.45 -0.53
N MET A 60 -12.83 10.30 -0.63
CA MET A 60 -11.74 10.32 0.34
C MET A 60 -12.18 10.82 1.72
N GLU A 61 -13.16 11.71 1.81
CA GLU A 61 -13.71 12.15 3.09
C GLU A 61 -14.24 10.95 3.89
N ASN A 62 -15.11 10.15 3.27
CA ASN A 62 -15.69 8.98 3.90
C ASN A 62 -14.67 7.86 4.14
N LEU A 63 -13.69 7.71 3.24
CA LEU A 63 -12.61 6.75 3.41
C LEU A 63 -11.73 7.10 4.61
N ILE A 64 -11.36 8.37 4.77
CA ILE A 64 -10.55 8.83 5.90
C ILE A 64 -11.26 8.55 7.23
N ASP A 65 -12.56 8.83 7.33
CA ASP A 65 -13.35 8.59 8.53
C ASP A 65 -13.51 7.09 8.81
N ALA A 66 -13.81 6.29 7.79
CA ALA A 66 -13.91 4.85 7.91
C ALA A 66 -12.57 4.19 8.32
N ALA A 67 -11.46 4.63 7.71
CA ALA A 67 -10.12 4.15 8.03
C ALA A 67 -9.72 4.46 9.49
N LYS A 68 -10.04 5.66 9.99
CA LYS A 68 -9.88 6.03 11.40
C LYS A 68 -10.78 5.20 12.32
N GLY A 69 -11.95 4.79 11.83
CA GLY A 69 -12.88 3.86 12.49
C GLY A 69 -12.46 2.40 12.43
N GLY A 70 -11.30 2.08 11.84
CA GLY A 70 -10.73 0.73 11.79
C GLY A 70 -10.99 -0.03 10.47
N LEU A 71 -11.55 0.60 9.43
CA LEU A 71 -11.62 -0.03 8.11
C LEU A 71 -10.18 -0.29 7.60
N PRO A 72 -9.84 -1.53 7.19
CA PRO A 72 -8.53 -1.81 6.60
C PRO A 72 -8.34 -1.10 5.26
N VAL A 73 -7.17 -0.47 5.08
CA VAL A 73 -6.82 0.22 3.84
C VAL A 73 -5.39 -0.13 3.44
N LEU A 74 -5.21 -0.56 2.19
CA LEU A 74 -3.91 -0.73 1.54
C LEU A 74 -3.74 0.37 0.48
N GLY A 75 -2.66 1.16 0.57
CA GLY A 75 -2.25 2.07 -0.48
C GLY A 75 -1.03 1.56 -1.21
N ILE A 76 -1.13 1.31 -2.51
CA ILE A 76 -0.05 0.80 -3.36
C ILE A 76 0.50 1.95 -4.19
N CYS A 77 1.81 2.19 -4.18
CA CYS A 77 2.51 3.20 -4.98
C CYS A 77 1.84 4.58 -4.85
N ASN A 78 1.09 5.03 -5.85
CA ASN A 78 0.32 6.28 -5.77
C ASN A 78 -0.72 6.27 -4.63
N GLY A 79 -1.31 5.12 -4.30
CA GLY A 79 -2.16 4.95 -3.14
C GLY A 79 -1.42 5.22 -1.81
N PHE A 80 -0.15 4.82 -1.69
CA PHE A 80 0.67 5.14 -0.52
C PHE A 80 0.93 6.66 -0.43
N GLN A 81 1.20 7.32 -1.56
CA GLN A 81 1.33 8.78 -1.61
C GLN A 81 0.05 9.47 -1.11
N ILE A 82 -1.13 9.00 -1.55
CA ILE A 82 -2.44 9.51 -1.12
C ILE A 82 -2.64 9.32 0.40
N LEU A 83 -2.26 8.17 0.96
CA LEU A 83 -2.36 7.92 2.40
C LEU A 83 -1.49 8.89 3.21
N CYS A 84 -0.28 9.23 2.74
CA CYS A 84 0.56 10.24 3.37
C CYS A 84 -0.05 11.65 3.24
N GLU A 85 -0.52 12.03 2.05
CA GLU A 85 -1.12 13.34 1.79
C GLU A 85 -2.44 13.57 2.55
N SER A 86 -3.18 12.48 2.84
CA SER A 86 -4.40 12.52 3.66
C SER A 86 -4.13 12.37 5.17
N HIS A 87 -2.86 12.31 5.57
CA HIS A 87 -2.42 12.16 6.98
C HIS A 87 -2.93 10.89 7.67
N LEU A 88 -3.26 9.85 6.90
CA LEU A 88 -3.54 8.51 7.40
C LEU A 88 -2.26 7.75 7.73
N LEU A 89 -1.16 8.07 7.03
CA LEU A 89 0.19 7.63 7.32
C LEU A 89 1.14 8.82 7.48
N PRO A 90 2.18 8.72 8.30
CA PRO A 90 3.17 9.79 8.47
C PRO A 90 4.17 9.83 7.32
N GLY A 91 4.89 10.94 7.17
CA GLY A 91 5.92 11.13 6.17
C GLY A 91 5.37 11.61 4.83
N ALA A 92 6.17 11.49 3.81
CA ALA A 92 5.83 11.85 2.43
C ALA A 92 6.65 11.03 1.44
N LEU A 93 6.15 10.91 0.20
CA LEU A 93 6.88 10.33 -0.92
C LEU A 93 7.36 11.49 -1.81
N THR A 94 8.63 11.44 -2.19
CA THR A 94 9.28 12.44 -3.04
C THR A 94 9.93 11.79 -4.25
N ARG A 95 10.46 12.61 -5.15
CA ARG A 95 11.21 12.09 -6.31
C ARG A 95 12.35 11.19 -5.87
N ASN A 96 12.57 10.13 -6.67
CA ASN A 96 13.71 9.26 -6.52
C ASN A 96 14.99 10.08 -6.49
N ASN A 97 15.94 9.73 -5.64
CA ASN A 97 17.18 10.50 -5.42
C ASN A 97 18.04 10.68 -6.68
N HIS A 98 17.94 9.75 -7.65
CA HIS A 98 18.63 9.82 -8.94
C HIS A 98 17.79 10.44 -10.06
N LEU A 99 16.55 10.91 -9.77
CA LEU A 99 15.63 11.63 -10.67
C LEU A 99 15.13 10.81 -11.89
N HIS A 100 15.33 9.50 -11.90
CA HIS A 100 14.87 8.61 -12.97
C HIS A 100 13.69 7.76 -12.51
N PHE A 101 12.82 7.41 -13.47
CA PHE A 101 11.80 6.38 -13.27
C PHE A 101 12.48 5.01 -13.18
N ILE A 102 12.04 4.18 -12.26
CA ILE A 102 12.49 2.79 -12.10
C ILE A 102 11.32 1.86 -12.44
N CYS A 103 11.62 0.79 -13.16
CA CYS A 103 10.72 -0.34 -13.39
C CYS A 103 11.55 -1.62 -13.36
N ARG A 104 11.38 -2.43 -12.30
CA ARG A 104 12.09 -3.71 -12.13
C ARG A 104 11.44 -4.56 -11.04
N ASP A 105 11.82 -5.83 -10.99
CA ASP A 105 11.54 -6.68 -9.85
C ASP A 105 12.44 -6.25 -8.68
N GLN A 106 11.86 -6.18 -7.49
CA GLN A 106 12.52 -5.69 -6.30
C GLN A 106 12.33 -6.65 -5.14
N LYS A 107 13.44 -7.00 -4.51
CA LYS A 107 13.44 -7.80 -3.29
C LYS A 107 13.11 -6.91 -2.10
N LEU A 108 12.18 -7.39 -1.27
CA LEU A 108 11.76 -6.79 -0.01
C LEU A 108 11.97 -7.79 1.11
N LYS A 109 12.20 -7.28 2.31
CA LYS A 109 12.15 -8.03 3.55
C LYS A 109 10.96 -7.57 4.38
N ILE A 110 10.09 -8.48 4.76
CA ILE A 110 8.96 -8.21 5.65
C ILE A 110 9.50 -8.02 7.07
N GLU A 111 9.26 -6.84 7.65
CA GLU A 111 9.68 -6.54 9.04
C GLU A 111 8.53 -6.76 10.03
N ASN A 112 7.31 -6.35 9.65
CA ASN A 112 6.11 -6.49 10.48
C ASN A 112 5.08 -7.41 9.79
N ASN A 113 4.72 -8.49 10.46
CA ASN A 113 3.73 -9.47 10.03
C ASN A 113 2.44 -9.45 10.91
N SER A 114 2.20 -8.35 11.65
CA SER A 114 1.05 -8.23 12.56
C SER A 114 -0.01 -7.22 12.09
N SER A 115 0.20 -6.56 10.94
CA SER A 115 -0.81 -5.69 10.33
C SER A 115 -1.92 -6.50 9.66
N ALA A 116 -3.09 -5.87 9.43
CA ALA A 116 -4.19 -6.52 8.73
C ALA A 116 -3.81 -7.07 7.34
N TRP A 117 -2.73 -6.55 6.75
CA TRP A 117 -2.29 -6.85 5.39
C TRP A 117 -1.03 -7.74 5.32
N THR A 118 -0.50 -8.22 6.46
CA THR A 118 0.76 -8.98 6.49
C THR A 118 0.70 -10.25 7.33
N LEU A 119 -0.49 -10.72 7.71
CA LEU A 119 -0.68 -11.89 8.59
C LEU A 119 -0.24 -13.23 7.98
N ASP A 120 -0.09 -13.31 6.66
CA ASP A 120 0.33 -14.52 5.94
C ASP A 120 1.84 -14.58 5.66
N PHE A 121 2.59 -13.57 6.12
CA PHE A 121 4.04 -13.55 6.02
C PHE A 121 4.71 -13.92 7.34
N GLU A 122 5.95 -14.38 7.24
CA GLU A 122 6.82 -14.51 8.39
C GLU A 122 7.67 -13.24 8.57
N SER A 123 7.97 -12.87 9.82
CA SER A 123 8.90 -11.76 10.07
C SER A 123 10.29 -12.13 9.58
N GLY A 124 10.90 -11.28 8.77
CA GLY A 124 12.19 -11.53 8.12
C GLY A 124 12.07 -12.24 6.78
N GLU A 125 10.88 -12.62 6.34
CA GLU A 125 10.66 -13.24 5.02
C GLU A 125 11.08 -12.29 3.90
N GLU A 126 11.79 -12.84 2.92
CA GLU A 126 12.17 -12.12 1.70
C GLU A 126 11.21 -12.46 0.57
N ILE A 127 10.66 -11.44 -0.07
CA ILE A 127 9.71 -11.55 -1.18
C ILE A 127 10.20 -10.75 -2.37
N VAL A 128 9.74 -11.10 -3.57
CA VAL A 128 10.05 -10.36 -4.80
C VAL A 128 8.77 -9.88 -5.44
N VAL A 129 8.63 -8.56 -5.59
CA VAL A 129 7.47 -7.92 -6.21
C VAL A 129 7.93 -6.82 -7.17
N PRO A 130 7.17 -6.51 -8.23
CA PRO A 130 7.51 -5.41 -9.14
C PRO A 130 7.52 -4.06 -8.44
N LEU A 131 8.45 -3.22 -8.84
CA LEU A 131 8.56 -1.82 -8.43
C LEU A 131 8.58 -0.95 -9.68
N LYS A 132 7.71 0.05 -9.75
CA LYS A 132 7.64 1.03 -10.83
C LYS A 132 7.27 2.41 -10.27
N ASN A 133 8.23 3.32 -10.18
CA ASN A 133 7.99 4.67 -9.67
C ASN A 133 9.04 5.68 -10.13
N GLY A 134 8.64 6.95 -10.22
CA GLY A 134 9.51 8.11 -10.34
C GLY A 134 9.57 8.92 -9.03
N GLU A 135 8.57 8.75 -8.17
CA GLU A 135 8.40 9.45 -6.90
C GLU A 135 8.09 8.46 -5.77
N GLY A 136 9.04 7.56 -5.50
CA GLY A 136 8.93 6.52 -4.49
C GLY A 136 9.81 6.69 -3.26
N CYS A 137 10.59 7.78 -3.18
CA CYS A 137 11.50 8.04 -2.07
C CYS A 137 10.71 8.44 -0.82
N PHE A 138 10.57 7.52 0.14
CA PHE A 138 9.94 7.81 1.43
C PHE A 138 10.85 8.69 2.29
N VAL A 139 10.31 9.81 2.76
CA VAL A 139 11.00 10.76 3.64
C VAL A 139 10.14 11.11 4.85
N ALA A 140 10.79 11.25 6.00
CA ALA A 140 10.17 11.73 7.23
C ALA A 140 11.24 12.36 8.12
N GLU A 141 10.81 13.17 9.08
CA GLU A 141 11.69 13.69 10.12
C GLU A 141 12.29 12.53 10.94
N LYS A 142 13.52 12.74 11.45
CA LYS A 142 14.22 11.72 12.25
C LYS A 142 13.34 11.20 13.41
N LYS A 143 12.62 12.08 14.09
CA LYS A 143 11.72 11.71 15.21
C LYS A 143 10.61 10.76 14.76
N VAL A 144 10.02 11.01 13.59
CA VAL A 144 8.98 10.13 12.99
C VAL A 144 9.57 8.77 12.63
N LEU A 145 10.75 8.75 12.01
CA LEU A 145 11.44 7.51 11.68
C LEU A 145 11.78 6.70 12.94
N ASP A 146 12.20 7.35 14.01
CA ASP A 146 12.51 6.70 15.30
C ASP A 146 11.25 6.08 15.93
N VAL A 147 10.08 6.74 15.82
CA VAL A 147 8.79 6.21 16.27
C VAL A 147 8.35 5.01 15.43
N LEU A 148 8.47 5.07 14.10
CA LEU A 148 8.15 3.95 13.22
C LEU A 148 8.95 2.69 13.57
N GLU A 149 10.24 2.85 13.90
CA GLU A 149 11.10 1.73 14.35
C GLU A 149 10.65 1.21 15.73
N ALA A 150 10.52 2.10 16.70
CA ALA A 150 10.25 1.74 18.09
C ALA A 150 8.87 1.05 18.26
N GLU A 151 7.90 1.43 17.43
CA GLU A 151 6.54 0.88 17.45
C GLU A 151 6.36 -0.29 16.45
N ASN A 152 7.42 -0.77 15.82
CA ASN A 152 7.37 -1.83 14.81
C ASN A 152 6.37 -1.54 13.68
N ARG A 153 6.38 -0.31 13.14
CA ARG A 153 5.44 0.16 12.12
C ARG A 153 6.03 0.16 10.71
N ILE A 154 7.20 -0.40 10.52
CA ILE A 154 7.78 -0.62 9.20
C ILE A 154 7.33 -1.99 8.73
N ILE A 155 6.58 -2.03 7.63
CA ILE A 155 6.03 -3.26 7.05
C ILE A 155 7.11 -4.02 6.28
N ALA A 156 7.85 -3.29 5.44
CA ALA A 156 8.86 -3.89 4.60
C ALA A 156 10.00 -2.92 4.31
N ARG A 157 11.20 -3.48 4.06
CA ARG A 157 12.39 -2.76 3.60
C ARG A 157 12.89 -3.28 2.27
N TYR A 158 13.50 -2.42 1.50
CA TYR A 158 14.29 -2.81 0.34
C TYR A 158 15.51 -3.60 0.76
N VAL A 159 15.80 -4.69 0.05
CA VAL A 159 16.97 -5.56 0.28
C VAL A 159 17.95 -5.40 -0.89
N ASP A 160 19.25 -5.61 -0.61
CA ASP A 160 20.39 -5.50 -1.51
C ASP A 160 20.65 -4.09 -2.04
N VAL A 161 19.64 -3.44 -2.61
CA VAL A 161 19.76 -2.09 -3.18
C VAL A 161 18.52 -1.26 -2.81
N ASN A 162 18.74 -0.08 -2.25
CA ASN A 162 17.68 0.93 -2.09
C ASN A 162 17.44 1.60 -3.45
N PRO A 163 16.27 1.37 -4.08
CA PRO A 163 16.05 1.74 -5.48
C PRO A 163 15.77 3.22 -5.70
N ASN A 164 15.33 3.94 -4.68
CA ASN A 164 14.76 5.29 -4.83
C ASN A 164 15.26 6.31 -3.79
N GLY A 165 16.10 5.87 -2.83
CA GLY A 165 16.65 6.73 -1.79
C GLY A 165 15.76 6.86 -0.55
N SER A 166 14.75 5.99 -0.37
CA SER A 166 13.90 5.95 0.82
C SER A 166 14.70 5.91 2.10
N ARG A 167 14.30 6.70 3.08
CA ARG A 167 14.97 6.72 4.38
C ARG A 167 14.88 5.36 5.05
N ARG A 168 16.03 4.88 5.58
CA ARG A 168 16.16 3.57 6.27
C ARG A 168 15.67 2.39 5.42
N ASP A 169 15.81 2.48 4.10
CA ASP A 169 15.36 1.46 3.13
C ASP A 169 13.87 1.12 3.23
N ILE A 170 13.06 2.01 3.79
CA ILE A 170 11.63 1.78 4.01
C ILE A 170 10.91 1.65 2.65
N ALA A 171 10.30 0.50 2.41
CA ALA A 171 9.45 0.22 1.25
C ALA A 171 7.95 0.37 1.58
N GLY A 172 7.58 0.21 2.84
CA GLY A 172 6.20 0.35 3.31
C GLY A 172 6.10 0.51 4.83
N ILE A 173 5.02 1.14 5.26
CA ILE A 173 4.72 1.41 6.68
C ILE A 173 3.26 1.15 7.00
N THR A 174 2.95 1.07 8.30
CA THR A 174 1.58 1.00 8.82
C THR A 174 1.29 2.11 9.83
N ASN A 175 0.01 2.36 10.10
CA ASN A 175 -0.42 3.19 11.21
C ASN A 175 -0.31 2.42 12.55
N ALA A 176 -0.53 3.11 13.68
CA ALA A 176 -0.42 2.49 15.01
C ALA A 176 -1.44 1.37 15.25
N ALA A 177 -2.60 1.43 14.61
CA ALA A 177 -3.65 0.40 14.73
C ALA A 177 -3.42 -0.83 13.82
N GLY A 178 -2.47 -0.76 12.88
CA GLY A 178 -2.15 -1.87 11.98
C GLY A 178 -3.17 -2.11 10.85
N ASN A 179 -4.20 -1.27 10.73
CA ASN A 179 -5.24 -1.44 9.71
C ASN A 179 -4.94 -0.68 8.40
N ILE A 180 -4.07 0.32 8.42
CA ILE A 180 -3.72 1.12 7.23
C ILE A 180 -2.26 0.82 6.87
N VAL A 181 -2.03 0.34 5.67
CA VAL A 181 -0.70 0.02 5.14
C VAL A 181 -0.46 0.80 3.85
N GLY A 182 0.71 1.41 3.74
CA GLY A 182 1.23 1.97 2.51
C GLY A 182 2.45 1.20 2.05
N LEU A 183 2.47 0.79 0.79
CA LEU A 183 3.55 0.04 0.17
C LEU A 183 3.90 0.67 -1.18
N MET A 184 5.19 0.96 -1.43
CA MET A 184 5.61 1.55 -2.72
C MET A 184 5.72 0.53 -3.85
N PRO A 185 6.26 -0.69 -3.65
CA PRO A 185 6.18 -1.79 -4.61
C PRO A 185 4.74 -2.26 -4.86
N HIS A 186 4.56 -3.03 -5.92
CA HIS A 186 3.28 -3.45 -6.50
C HIS A 186 3.00 -4.94 -6.26
N PRO A 187 2.42 -5.35 -5.11
CA PRO A 187 2.09 -6.74 -4.84
C PRO A 187 1.03 -7.29 -5.79
N GLU A 188 0.13 -6.44 -6.32
CA GLU A 188 -0.93 -6.84 -7.26
C GLU A 188 -0.39 -7.37 -8.60
N HIS A 189 0.86 -7.09 -8.92
CA HIS A 189 1.54 -7.64 -10.10
C HIS A 189 2.33 -8.92 -9.82
N ALA A 190 2.28 -9.45 -8.60
CA ALA A 190 2.94 -10.68 -8.18
C ALA A 190 1.96 -11.62 -7.46
N VAL A 191 0.78 -11.85 -8.05
CA VAL A 191 -0.29 -12.68 -7.46
C VAL A 191 -0.49 -14.00 -8.18
N GLU A 192 0.09 -14.16 -9.39
CA GLU A 192 0.02 -15.39 -10.16
C GLU A 192 1.26 -15.56 -11.05
N ALA A 193 1.64 -16.82 -11.28
CA ALA A 193 2.86 -17.16 -12.01
C ALA A 193 2.85 -16.78 -13.49
N LEU A 194 1.67 -16.50 -14.09
CA LEU A 194 1.55 -16.19 -15.50
C LEU A 194 1.97 -14.75 -15.83
N THR A 195 1.73 -13.82 -14.91
CA THR A 195 1.90 -12.38 -15.14
C THR A 195 2.96 -11.73 -14.25
N GLY A 196 3.31 -12.36 -13.13
CA GLY A 196 4.27 -11.83 -12.17
C GLY A 196 5.63 -12.52 -12.20
N PRO A 197 6.66 -11.91 -11.60
CA PRO A 197 7.96 -12.54 -11.40
C PRO A 197 7.88 -13.71 -10.40
N THR A 198 6.93 -13.61 -9.47
CA THR A 198 6.63 -14.55 -8.39
C THR A 198 5.14 -14.52 -8.08
N THR A 199 4.71 -15.22 -7.04
CA THR A 199 3.36 -15.08 -6.44
C THR A 199 3.41 -14.47 -5.03
N ASP A 200 4.54 -13.91 -4.65
CA ASP A 200 4.81 -13.41 -3.29
C ASP A 200 3.88 -12.27 -2.86
N GLY A 201 3.39 -11.49 -3.84
CA GLY A 201 2.43 -10.39 -3.58
C GLY A 201 1.06 -10.85 -3.12
N LEU A 202 0.69 -12.12 -3.39
CA LEU A 202 -0.63 -12.67 -3.01
C LEU A 202 -0.82 -12.64 -1.49
N GLY A 203 0.25 -12.81 -0.71
CA GLY A 203 0.23 -12.79 0.75
C GLY A 203 -0.41 -11.53 1.35
N PHE A 204 -0.30 -10.37 0.70
CA PHE A 204 -0.99 -9.15 1.16
C PHE A 204 -2.51 -9.26 1.06
N PHE A 205 -3.02 -9.86 -0.01
CA PHE A 205 -4.46 -9.98 -0.27
C PHE A 205 -5.10 -11.14 0.52
N THR A 206 -4.40 -12.23 0.73
CA THR A 206 -4.87 -13.32 1.61
C THR A 206 -4.83 -12.91 3.09
N SER A 207 -3.84 -12.10 3.49
CA SER A 207 -3.75 -11.54 4.84
C SER A 207 -4.99 -10.76 5.24
N ILE A 208 -5.51 -9.89 4.34
CA ILE A 208 -6.70 -9.12 4.67
C ILE A 208 -7.92 -10.02 4.87
N LEU A 209 -8.12 -11.03 4.04
CA LEU A 209 -9.23 -11.97 4.22
C LEU A 209 -9.14 -12.68 5.57
N LYS A 210 -7.95 -13.18 5.93
CA LYS A 210 -7.67 -13.77 7.24
C LYS A 210 -7.93 -12.79 8.39
N SER A 211 -7.54 -11.53 8.25
CA SER A 211 -7.80 -10.48 9.22
C SER A 211 -9.29 -10.23 9.43
N LEU A 212 -10.08 -10.19 8.34
CA LEU A 212 -11.53 -9.97 8.39
C LEU A 212 -12.25 -11.13 9.08
N VAL A 213 -11.85 -12.36 8.80
CA VAL A 213 -12.39 -13.57 9.48
C VAL A 213 -12.04 -13.54 10.97
N ASN A 214 -10.78 -13.29 11.33
CA ASN A 214 -10.33 -13.23 12.72
C ASN A 214 -11.04 -12.15 13.54
N ASN A 215 -11.45 -11.07 12.90
CA ASN A 215 -12.18 -9.95 13.53
C ASN A 215 -13.71 -10.12 13.47
N GLY A 216 -14.22 -11.25 12.95
CA GLY A 216 -15.65 -11.56 12.85
C GLY A 216 -16.43 -10.63 11.91
N ARG A 217 -15.77 -10.01 10.95
CA ARG A 217 -16.40 -9.14 9.95
C ARG A 217 -17.03 -9.94 8.81
N VAL A 218 -16.42 -11.08 8.49
CA VAL A 218 -16.93 -12.03 7.49
C VAL A 218 -16.88 -13.47 8.04
N SER A 219 -17.74 -14.35 7.53
CA SER A 219 -17.68 -15.78 7.84
C SER A 219 -16.57 -16.44 7.03
N ALA A 220 -15.92 -17.45 7.62
CA ALA A 220 -14.89 -18.26 6.98
C ALA A 220 -15.46 -19.05 5.79
#